data_f3569bebfb5a6cd3d6ff81bd5998eed1
#
_entry.id   f3569bebfb5a6cd3d6ff81bd5998eed1
#
_cell.length_a   1.000
_cell.length_b   1.000
_cell.length_c   1.000
_cell.angle_alpha   90.00
_cell.angle_beta   90.00
_cell.angle_gamma   90.00
#
_symmetry.space_group_name_H-M   'P 1'
#
loop_
_entity.id
_entity.type
_entity.pdbx_description
1 polymer ?
#
loop_
_entity_poly.entity_id
_entity_poly.type
_entity_poly.pdbx_seq_one_letter_code
_entity_poly.pdbx_strand_id
1 'polypeptide(L)'
;MRFSTWAEPTVHTYANGLSQLAGGDELRNNIVVKTDLQSPDLRTRDQVARAILEAGPSTANALAMRLKLTPAGIRRHLDYLIEDGILEEREPHSRSARTRGRPSKVFVMSDKGRELFEHSYDDLAVSALKYISTQGGEHLVTGFAKQRADEIVKKSETFIGSAKDRAKSLAKFLTKEGYAASTHSQGIGVELCQHHCPIAHVAAEFPQLCEEETKAFSQILGSHVQRLATIADGDGVCTTFIPALSIREAIKERRKRK
;
A
#
# COMPACT_ATOMS: atom_id res chain seq x y z
N MET A 1 -4.89 24.23 -42.37
CA MET A 1 -4.69 24.19 -40.91
C MET A 1 -6.02 23.80 -40.26
N ARG A 2 -6.16 22.56 -39.84
CA ARG A 2 -7.37 22.06 -39.14
C ARG A 2 -6.95 21.65 -37.74
N PHE A 3 -7.53 22.30 -36.72
CA PHE A 3 -7.36 21.97 -35.32
C PHE A 3 -8.15 20.70 -35.02
N SER A 4 -7.46 19.67 -34.59
CA SER A 4 -8.06 18.44 -34.04
C SER A 4 -8.51 18.67 -32.60
N THR A 5 -9.79 18.46 -32.36
CA THR A 5 -10.44 18.44 -31.03
C THR A 5 -9.98 17.23 -30.23
N TRP A 6 -9.52 17.48 -29.03
CA TRP A 6 -9.21 16.45 -28.02
C TRP A 6 -10.52 15.96 -27.39
N ALA A 7 -10.76 14.64 -27.48
CA ALA A 7 -11.85 14.00 -26.80
C ALA A 7 -11.49 13.77 -25.32
N GLU A 8 -12.41 14.13 -24.44
CA GLU A 8 -12.32 13.89 -23.00
C GLU A 8 -12.43 12.38 -22.69
N PRO A 9 -11.62 11.84 -21.73
CA PRO A 9 -11.79 10.48 -21.30
C PRO A 9 -12.98 10.34 -20.35
N THR A 10 -13.90 9.45 -20.72
CA THR A 10 -15.05 9.00 -19.93
C THR A 10 -14.60 8.32 -18.64
N VAL A 11 -15.06 8.87 -17.52
CA VAL A 11 -14.90 8.30 -16.19
C VAL A 11 -15.75 7.03 -16.09
N HIS A 12 -15.11 5.86 -15.96
CA HIS A 12 -15.78 4.62 -15.63
C HIS A 12 -15.95 4.51 -14.12
N THR A 13 -17.19 4.69 -13.68
CA THR A 13 -17.68 4.36 -12.35
C THR A 13 -17.72 2.84 -12.18
N TYR A 14 -16.87 2.27 -11.34
CA TYR A 14 -17.07 0.92 -10.81
C TYR A 14 -17.84 1.01 -9.50
N ALA A 15 -19.13 0.68 -9.57
CA ALA A 15 -19.96 0.39 -8.43
C ALA A 15 -20.23 -1.11 -8.39
N ASN A 16 -20.23 -1.65 -7.17
CA ASN A 16 -20.90 -2.86 -6.68
C ASN A 16 -20.06 -4.12 -6.43
N GLY A 17 -20.13 -4.48 -5.18
CA GLY A 17 -20.44 -5.82 -4.70
C GLY A 17 -19.48 -6.37 -3.67
N LEU A 18 -19.86 -6.31 -2.41
CA LEU A 18 -19.82 -7.42 -1.47
C LEU A 18 -20.24 -6.96 -0.07
N SER A 19 -21.44 -7.34 0.28
CA SER A 19 -21.97 -7.32 1.65
C SER A 19 -21.54 -8.58 2.38
N GLN A 20 -21.35 -8.42 3.70
CA GLN A 20 -21.35 -9.42 4.78
C GLN A 20 -20.12 -10.33 4.94
N LEU A 21 -19.40 -10.08 6.03
CA LEU A 21 -19.26 -10.98 7.17
C LEU A 21 -18.65 -10.20 8.35
N ALA A 22 -19.36 -10.28 9.47
CA ALA A 22 -18.98 -9.69 10.75
C ALA A 22 -17.96 -10.58 11.48
N GLY A 23 -17.09 -9.95 12.27
CA GLY A 23 -16.44 -10.62 13.40
C GLY A 23 -14.97 -10.32 13.59
N GLY A 24 -14.61 -9.63 14.67
CA GLY A 24 -13.32 -9.82 15.33
C GLY A 24 -12.32 -8.68 15.22
N ASP A 25 -12.16 -8.02 16.33
CA ASP A 25 -11.23 -7.01 16.81
C ASP A 25 -9.76 -7.08 16.30
N GLU A 26 -9.15 -5.87 16.29
CA GLU A 26 -7.72 -5.56 16.27
C GLU A 26 -6.95 -5.82 14.95
N LEU A 27 -7.03 -4.86 14.03
CA LEU A 27 -5.89 -4.44 13.19
C LEU A 27 -6.04 -2.95 12.84
N ARG A 28 -5.51 -2.10 13.70
CA ARG A 28 -5.28 -0.68 13.39
C ARG A 28 -4.00 -0.59 12.55
N ASN A 29 -4.16 -0.47 11.25
CA ASN A 29 -3.30 0.30 10.35
C ASN A 29 -3.60 -0.11 8.89
N ASN A 30 -4.64 0.51 8.37
CA ASN A 30 -4.77 0.90 6.96
C ASN A 30 -6.16 1.52 6.82
N ILE A 31 -6.22 2.82 7.02
CA ILE A 31 -7.46 3.55 6.73
C ILE A 31 -7.47 3.82 5.22
N VAL A 32 -7.85 2.81 4.45
CA VAL A 32 -8.58 3.05 3.22
C VAL A 32 -9.93 3.58 3.68
N VAL A 33 -10.18 4.86 3.47
CA VAL A 33 -11.44 5.52 3.82
C VAL A 33 -12.58 4.85 3.05
N LYS A 34 -13.13 3.77 3.60
CA LYS A 34 -14.45 3.27 3.22
C LYS A 34 -15.50 4.15 3.90
N THR A 35 -16.13 4.99 3.12
CA THR A 35 -16.92 6.18 3.49
C THR A 35 -18.27 5.90 4.13
N ASP A 36 -18.64 4.68 4.55
CA ASP A 36 -20.05 4.38 4.86
C ASP A 36 -20.42 4.03 6.30
N LEU A 37 -19.47 4.01 7.27
CA LEU A 37 -19.80 3.71 8.67
C LEU A 37 -19.16 4.64 9.69
N GLN A 38 -18.60 5.78 9.26
CA GLN A 38 -17.94 6.71 10.18
C GLN A 38 -18.96 7.64 10.86
N SER A 39 -18.70 7.98 12.14
CA SER A 39 -19.49 8.96 12.86
C SER A 39 -19.48 10.31 12.12
N PRO A 40 -20.55 11.15 12.23
CA PRO A 40 -20.59 12.47 11.61
C PRO A 40 -19.35 13.34 11.92
N ASP A 41 -18.79 13.16 13.09
CA ASP A 41 -17.59 13.90 13.57
C ASP A 41 -16.33 13.51 12.80
N LEU A 42 -16.15 12.23 12.47
CA LEU A 42 -15.05 11.74 11.64
C LEU A 42 -15.18 12.22 10.19
N ARG A 43 -16.38 12.16 9.61
CA ARG A 43 -16.65 12.70 8.26
C ARG A 43 -16.33 14.20 8.17
N THR A 44 -16.69 14.97 9.18
CA THR A 44 -16.39 16.42 9.22
C THR A 44 -14.89 16.66 9.34
N ARG A 45 -14.16 15.84 10.12
CA ARG A 45 -12.70 15.93 10.26
C ARG A 45 -12.01 15.68 8.93
N ASP A 46 -12.43 14.63 8.19
CA ASP A 46 -11.92 14.33 6.85
C ASP A 46 -12.20 15.46 5.86
N GLN A 47 -13.40 16.06 5.92
CA GLN A 47 -13.73 17.23 5.09
C GLN A 47 -12.85 18.44 5.39
N VAL A 48 -12.50 18.70 6.65
CA VAL A 48 -11.58 19.78 7.03
C VAL A 48 -10.17 19.50 6.49
N ALA A 49 -9.66 18.28 6.66
CA ALA A 49 -8.36 17.90 6.13
C ALA A 49 -8.31 18.02 4.59
N ARG A 50 -9.31 17.50 3.89
CA ARG A 50 -9.43 17.62 2.43
C ARG A 50 -9.54 19.07 1.97
N ALA A 51 -10.29 19.91 2.66
CA ALA A 51 -10.40 21.32 2.32
C ALA A 51 -9.06 22.05 2.43
N ILE A 52 -8.20 21.67 3.39
CA ILE A 52 -6.85 22.22 3.51
C ILE A 52 -5.93 21.67 2.42
N LEU A 53 -6.05 20.39 2.08
CA LEU A 53 -5.28 19.78 0.98
C LEU A 53 -5.55 20.51 -0.35
N GLU A 54 -6.83 20.77 -0.66
CA GLU A 54 -7.27 21.38 -1.91
C GLU A 54 -6.98 22.88 -1.99
N ALA A 55 -7.21 23.61 -0.90
CA ALA A 55 -7.08 25.07 -0.86
C ALA A 55 -5.67 25.55 -0.48
N GLY A 56 -4.81 24.64 0.04
CA GLY A 56 -3.54 25.00 0.64
C GLY A 56 -3.69 25.64 2.01
N PRO A 57 -2.67 26.42 2.45
CA PRO A 57 -2.64 27.04 3.77
C PRO A 57 -3.92 27.84 4.08
N SER A 58 -4.64 27.48 5.14
CA SER A 58 -5.96 28.03 5.44
C SER A 58 -6.12 28.43 6.90
N THR A 59 -6.90 29.49 7.18
CA THR A 59 -7.27 29.88 8.55
C THR A 59 -8.56 29.17 8.97
N ALA A 60 -8.79 29.06 10.29
CA ALA A 60 -10.04 28.49 10.82
C ALA A 60 -11.29 29.21 10.31
N ASN A 61 -11.24 30.53 10.14
CA ASN A 61 -12.37 31.31 9.63
C ASN A 61 -12.63 31.05 8.14
N ALA A 62 -11.57 30.92 7.31
CA ALA A 62 -11.70 30.59 5.90
C ALA A 62 -12.31 29.19 5.71
N LEU A 63 -11.88 28.22 6.51
CA LEU A 63 -12.44 26.86 6.50
C LEU A 63 -13.89 26.84 6.97
N ALA A 64 -14.23 27.61 8.01
CA ALA A 64 -15.61 27.72 8.50
C ALA A 64 -16.55 28.25 7.42
N MET A 65 -16.14 29.29 6.70
CA MET A 65 -16.92 29.82 5.56
C MET A 65 -17.04 28.81 4.43
N ARG A 66 -15.94 28.15 4.05
CA ARG A 66 -15.93 27.16 2.94
C ARG A 66 -16.82 25.95 3.22
N LEU A 67 -16.74 25.43 4.45
CA LEU A 67 -17.46 24.22 4.85
C LEU A 67 -18.85 24.51 5.44
N LYS A 68 -19.25 25.78 5.55
CA LYS A 68 -20.52 26.22 6.16
C LYS A 68 -20.67 25.72 7.61
N LEU A 69 -19.58 25.73 8.36
CA LEU A 69 -19.50 25.33 9.77
C LEU A 69 -19.19 26.53 10.65
N THR A 70 -19.37 26.35 11.97
CA THR A 70 -18.99 27.39 12.93
C THR A 70 -17.47 27.42 13.12
N PRO A 71 -16.85 28.61 13.33
CA PRO A 71 -15.41 28.68 13.62
C PRO A 71 -14.98 27.88 14.86
N ALA A 72 -15.87 27.75 15.85
CA ALA A 72 -15.60 26.94 17.05
C ALA A 72 -15.56 25.42 16.71
N GLY A 73 -16.51 24.96 15.90
CA GLY A 73 -16.53 23.57 15.43
C GLY A 73 -15.25 23.24 14.61
N ILE A 74 -14.89 24.12 13.68
CA ILE A 74 -13.65 23.96 12.90
C ILE A 74 -12.41 23.88 13.79
N ARG A 75 -12.26 24.76 14.80
CA ARG A 75 -11.10 24.73 15.71
C ARG A 75 -10.96 23.39 16.40
N ARG A 76 -12.06 22.82 16.91
CA ARG A 76 -12.03 21.50 17.53
C ARG A 76 -11.51 20.42 16.59
N HIS A 77 -11.94 20.40 15.32
CA HIS A 77 -11.42 19.45 14.33
C HIS A 77 -9.96 19.70 13.97
N LEU A 78 -9.53 20.98 13.90
CA LEU A 78 -8.14 21.34 13.67
C LEU A 78 -7.23 20.87 14.83
N ASP A 79 -7.69 21.02 16.08
CA ASP A 79 -6.92 20.57 17.25
C ASP A 79 -6.69 19.05 17.20
N TYR A 80 -7.71 18.25 16.88
CA TYR A 80 -7.56 16.80 16.69
C TYR A 80 -6.61 16.44 15.54
N LEU A 81 -6.71 17.13 14.40
CA LEU A 81 -5.86 16.86 13.24
C LEU A 81 -4.39 17.22 13.50
N ILE A 82 -4.14 18.23 14.35
CA ILE A 82 -2.79 18.59 14.81
C ILE A 82 -2.28 17.54 15.79
N GLU A 83 -3.08 17.12 16.76
CA GLU A 83 -2.74 16.07 17.73
C GLU A 83 -2.39 14.75 17.03
N ASP A 84 -3.16 14.39 15.99
CA ASP A 84 -2.90 13.23 15.15
C ASP A 84 -1.69 13.43 14.21
N GLY A 85 -1.09 14.63 14.16
CA GLY A 85 0.03 14.98 13.30
C GLY A 85 -0.30 15.10 11.82
N ILE A 86 -1.59 15.22 11.47
CA ILE A 86 -2.08 15.37 10.08
C ILE A 86 -1.92 16.80 9.58
N LEU A 87 -2.07 17.76 10.47
CA LEU A 87 -1.88 19.19 10.19
C LEU A 87 -0.75 19.78 11.03
N GLU A 88 -0.16 20.84 10.50
CA GLU A 88 0.76 21.72 11.20
C GLU A 88 0.18 23.12 11.28
N GLU A 89 0.43 23.77 12.42
CA GLU A 89 0.15 25.18 12.60
C GLU A 89 1.35 26.00 12.16
N ARG A 90 1.10 27.04 11.36
CA ARG A 90 2.14 27.99 10.93
C ARG A 90 1.68 29.42 11.14
N GLU A 91 2.63 30.31 11.35
CA GLU A 91 2.35 31.74 11.33
C GLU A 91 2.12 32.22 9.89
N PRO A 92 1.16 33.13 9.66
CA PRO A 92 0.92 33.64 8.32
C PRO A 92 2.16 34.35 7.77
N HIS A 93 2.58 33.97 6.56
CA HIS A 93 3.61 34.66 5.81
C HIS A 93 3.04 36.00 5.28
N SER A 94 2.72 36.93 6.15
CA SER A 94 2.13 38.21 5.74
C SER A 94 3.19 39.30 5.64
N ARG A 95 3.54 39.66 4.40
CA ARG A 95 4.07 40.97 4.05
C ARG A 95 2.98 42.05 3.95
N SER A 96 1.73 41.71 4.21
CA SER A 96 0.59 42.58 4.08
C SER A 96 0.31 43.33 5.38
N ALA A 97 -0.06 44.63 5.25
CA ALA A 97 -0.22 45.63 6.29
C ALA A 97 -0.76 45.09 7.63
N ARG A 98 -0.11 45.48 8.73
CA ARG A 98 -0.50 45.22 10.12
C ARG A 98 -1.91 45.70 10.38
N THR A 99 -2.91 44.83 10.23
CA THR A 99 -4.23 45.06 10.81
C THR A 99 -4.15 44.87 12.33
N ARG A 100 -4.92 45.69 13.08
CA ARG A 100 -5.02 45.60 14.54
C ARG A 100 -5.53 44.20 14.93
N GLY A 101 -4.72 43.43 15.70
CA GLY A 101 -5.10 42.14 16.26
C GLY A 101 -3.97 41.09 16.13
N ARG A 102 -4.06 40.01 16.94
CA ARG A 102 -3.15 38.88 16.84
C ARG A 102 -3.34 38.21 15.47
N PRO A 103 -2.25 37.91 14.72
CA PRO A 103 -2.34 37.22 13.44
C PRO A 103 -3.10 35.92 13.58
N SER A 104 -3.99 35.62 12.62
CA SER A 104 -4.71 34.37 12.60
C SER A 104 -3.75 33.23 12.27
N LYS A 105 -3.76 32.17 13.08
CA LYS A 105 -3.00 30.95 12.79
C LYS A 105 -3.42 30.36 11.42
N VAL A 106 -2.46 29.84 10.70
CA VAL A 106 -2.65 29.18 9.41
C VAL A 106 -2.34 27.69 9.57
N PHE A 107 -3.21 26.85 9.05
CA PHE A 107 -3.10 25.42 9.11
C PHE A 107 -2.68 24.90 7.74
N VAL A 108 -1.69 24.00 7.72
CA VAL A 108 -1.14 23.37 6.53
C VAL A 108 -1.15 21.86 6.68
N MET A 109 -1.24 21.14 5.57
CA MET A 109 -1.11 19.69 5.56
C MET A 109 0.33 19.30 5.86
N SER A 110 0.56 18.41 6.83
CA SER A 110 1.86 17.80 7.09
C SER A 110 2.21 16.73 6.05
N ASP A 111 3.44 16.24 6.02
CA ASP A 111 3.82 15.14 5.15
C ASP A 111 3.05 13.86 5.52
N LYS A 112 2.93 13.55 6.83
CA LYS A 112 2.09 12.46 7.33
C LYS A 112 0.63 12.59 6.90
N GLY A 113 0.10 13.84 6.94
CA GLY A 113 -1.27 14.11 6.49
C GLY A 113 -1.44 13.87 4.99
N ARG A 114 -0.44 14.22 4.16
CA ARG A 114 -0.48 13.96 2.71
C ARG A 114 -0.51 12.47 2.40
N GLU A 115 0.21 11.65 3.17
CA GLU A 115 0.24 10.19 3.01
C GLU A 115 -1.13 9.52 3.22
N LEU A 116 -2.10 10.20 3.85
CA LEU A 116 -3.47 9.69 4.05
C LEU A 116 -4.38 9.86 2.82
N PHE A 117 -3.94 10.62 1.82
CA PHE A 117 -4.70 10.86 0.60
C PHE A 117 -4.18 9.98 -0.54
N GLU A 118 -5.03 9.79 -1.54
CA GLU A 118 -4.68 8.99 -2.71
C GLU A 118 -3.41 9.52 -3.40
N HIS A 119 -2.52 8.60 -3.70
CA HIS A 119 -1.27 8.87 -4.40
C HIS A 119 -1.30 8.18 -5.76
N SER A 120 -0.82 8.88 -6.79
CA SER A 120 -0.64 8.31 -8.12
C SER A 120 0.73 7.61 -8.30
N TYR A 121 1.31 7.09 -7.19
CA TYR A 121 2.61 6.42 -7.27
C TYR A 121 2.55 5.13 -8.09
N ASP A 122 1.43 4.40 -8.02
CA ASP A 122 1.22 3.19 -8.82
C ASP A 122 1.20 3.54 -10.31
N ASP A 123 0.45 4.57 -10.70
CA ASP A 123 0.39 5.04 -12.10
C ASP A 123 1.74 5.54 -12.60
N LEU A 124 2.48 6.27 -11.76
CA LEU A 124 3.84 6.72 -12.07
C LEU A 124 4.78 5.53 -12.26
N ALA A 125 4.72 4.53 -11.37
CA ALA A 125 5.55 3.33 -11.44
C ALA A 125 5.22 2.51 -12.69
N VAL A 126 3.94 2.29 -13.00
CA VAL A 126 3.47 1.62 -14.22
C VAL A 126 3.97 2.37 -15.46
N SER A 127 3.82 3.69 -15.50
CA SER A 127 4.27 4.52 -16.64
C SER A 127 5.77 4.46 -16.82
N ALA A 128 6.55 4.50 -15.72
CA ALA A 128 8.01 4.39 -15.77
C ALA A 128 8.47 3.03 -16.29
N LEU A 129 7.86 1.93 -15.82
CA LEU A 129 8.21 0.58 -16.28
C LEU A 129 7.77 0.36 -17.74
N LYS A 130 6.62 0.88 -18.17
CA LYS A 130 6.20 0.87 -19.59
C LYS A 130 7.20 1.62 -20.47
N TYR A 131 7.66 2.78 -20.03
CA TYR A 131 8.69 3.53 -20.75
C TYR A 131 10.00 2.73 -20.87
N ILE A 132 10.48 2.15 -19.76
CA ILE A 132 11.69 1.31 -19.75
C ILE A 132 11.53 0.12 -20.68
N SER A 133 10.40 -0.59 -20.64
CA SER A 133 10.10 -1.73 -21.52
C SER A 133 10.12 -1.30 -23.00
N THR A 134 9.51 -0.17 -23.31
CA THR A 134 9.41 0.34 -24.69
C THR A 134 10.76 0.78 -25.25
N GLN A 135 11.58 1.48 -24.46
CA GLN A 135 12.87 2.03 -24.90
C GLN A 135 14.02 1.02 -24.86
N GLY A 136 14.02 0.14 -23.86
CA GLY A 136 15.12 -0.76 -23.59
C GLY A 136 14.78 -2.26 -23.67
N GLY A 137 13.50 -2.60 -23.87
CA GLY A 137 13.01 -3.97 -23.95
C GLY A 137 12.65 -4.57 -22.58
N GLU A 138 11.86 -5.65 -22.62
CA GLU A 138 11.34 -6.32 -21.43
C GLU A 138 12.42 -6.88 -20.49
N HIS A 139 13.61 -7.16 -21.03
CA HIS A 139 14.72 -7.65 -20.21
C HIS A 139 15.19 -6.65 -19.15
N LEU A 140 15.00 -5.34 -19.38
CA LEU A 140 15.33 -4.31 -18.36
C LEU A 140 14.30 -4.33 -17.23
N VAL A 141 13.01 -4.56 -17.53
CA VAL A 141 11.98 -4.74 -16.50
C VAL A 141 12.24 -6.00 -15.68
N THR A 142 12.59 -7.11 -16.35
CA THR A 142 13.00 -8.36 -15.66
C THR A 142 14.25 -8.15 -14.81
N GLY A 143 15.22 -7.40 -15.31
CA GLY A 143 16.43 -7.03 -14.56
C GLY A 143 16.12 -6.22 -13.31
N PHE A 144 15.23 -5.25 -13.41
CA PHE A 144 14.74 -4.47 -12.28
C PHE A 144 13.98 -5.36 -11.26
N ALA A 145 13.08 -6.23 -11.73
CA ALA A 145 12.35 -7.16 -10.87
C ALA A 145 13.31 -8.08 -10.11
N LYS A 146 14.31 -8.60 -10.80
CA LYS A 146 15.37 -9.42 -10.19
C LYS A 146 16.17 -8.65 -9.15
N GLN A 147 16.63 -7.43 -9.45
CA GLN A 147 17.35 -6.61 -8.48
C GLN A 147 16.55 -6.39 -7.21
N ARG A 148 15.25 -6.08 -7.34
CA ARG A 148 14.33 -5.93 -6.21
C ARG A 148 14.20 -7.23 -5.40
N ALA A 149 14.09 -8.38 -6.08
CA ALA A 149 14.02 -9.70 -5.46
C ALA A 149 15.34 -10.07 -4.75
N ASP A 150 16.50 -9.74 -5.33
CA ASP A 150 17.82 -9.96 -4.73
C ASP A 150 18.00 -9.15 -3.43
N GLU A 151 17.37 -7.97 -3.31
CA GLU A 151 17.34 -7.21 -2.05
C GLU A 151 16.59 -7.96 -0.93
N ILE A 152 15.48 -8.63 -1.25
CA ILE A 152 14.75 -9.48 -0.30
C ILE A 152 15.66 -10.63 0.16
N VAL A 153 16.35 -11.31 -0.77
CA VAL A 153 17.30 -12.38 -0.46
C VAL A 153 18.39 -11.88 0.49
N LYS A 154 19.03 -10.76 0.17
CA LYS A 154 20.09 -10.15 0.99
C LYS A 154 19.61 -9.83 2.41
N LYS A 155 18.43 -9.23 2.56
CA LYS A 155 17.84 -8.93 3.87
C LYS A 155 17.47 -10.22 4.66
N SER A 156 17.32 -11.34 3.96
CA SER A 156 16.92 -12.64 4.53
C SER A 156 18.11 -13.58 4.85
N GLU A 157 19.34 -13.18 4.62
CA GLU A 157 20.55 -14.00 4.88
C GLU A 157 20.66 -14.44 6.36
N THR A 158 20.04 -13.74 7.29
CA THR A 158 20.00 -14.06 8.71
C THR A 158 18.96 -15.13 9.08
N PHE A 159 18.11 -15.58 8.13
CA PHE A 159 17.10 -16.58 8.42
C PHE A 159 17.71 -17.97 8.51
N ILE A 160 17.68 -18.55 9.72
CA ILE A 160 18.28 -19.84 10.04
C ILE A 160 17.20 -20.88 10.38
N GLY A 161 17.56 -22.16 10.35
CA GLY A 161 16.69 -23.26 10.74
C GLY A 161 16.10 -24.03 9.55
N SER A 162 15.04 -24.78 9.82
CA SER A 162 14.31 -25.57 8.80
C SER A 162 13.61 -24.68 7.79
N ALA A 163 13.17 -25.23 6.66
CA ALA A 163 12.35 -24.51 5.68
C ALA A 163 11.11 -23.90 6.33
N LYS A 164 10.50 -24.57 7.30
CA LYS A 164 9.36 -24.06 8.08
C LYS A 164 9.74 -22.85 8.95
N ASP A 165 10.90 -22.86 9.57
CA ASP A 165 11.35 -21.75 10.41
C ASP A 165 11.70 -20.53 9.54
N ARG A 166 12.38 -20.77 8.42
CA ARG A 166 12.65 -19.73 7.43
C ARG A 166 11.37 -19.15 6.82
N ALA A 167 10.35 -19.98 6.55
CA ALA A 167 9.05 -19.50 6.07
C ALA A 167 8.37 -18.56 7.08
N LYS A 168 8.42 -18.89 8.39
CA LYS A 168 7.90 -18.00 9.45
C LYS A 168 8.68 -16.68 9.53
N SER A 169 10.01 -16.75 9.39
CA SER A 169 10.85 -15.55 9.40
C SER A 169 10.58 -14.67 8.17
N LEU A 170 10.39 -15.29 7.00
CA LEU A 170 10.01 -14.62 5.77
C LEU A 170 8.63 -13.96 5.89
N ALA A 171 7.62 -14.63 6.47
CA ALA A 171 6.30 -14.03 6.69
C ALA A 171 6.38 -12.80 7.61
N LYS A 172 7.17 -12.87 8.70
CA LYS A 172 7.38 -11.71 9.59
C LYS A 172 8.08 -10.56 8.87
N PHE A 173 9.06 -10.86 8.04
CA PHE A 173 9.76 -9.87 7.23
C PHE A 173 8.80 -9.22 6.22
N LEU A 174 8.06 -10.01 5.46
CA LEU A 174 7.08 -9.52 4.48
C LEU A 174 5.99 -8.66 5.14
N THR A 175 5.55 -9.03 6.36
CA THR A 175 4.58 -8.21 7.11
C THR A 175 5.15 -6.83 7.44
N LYS A 176 6.44 -6.70 7.77
CA LYS A 176 7.10 -5.40 7.98
C LYS A 176 7.22 -4.59 6.69
N GLU A 177 7.34 -5.27 5.55
CA GLU A 177 7.39 -4.65 4.22
C GLU A 177 5.96 -4.39 3.65
N GLY A 178 4.90 -4.57 4.44
CA GLY A 178 3.51 -4.22 4.09
C GLY A 178 2.66 -5.33 3.47
N TYR A 179 3.17 -6.56 3.37
CA TYR A 179 2.42 -7.67 2.71
C TYR A 179 1.39 -8.37 3.59
N ALA A 180 1.30 -8.09 4.88
CA ALA A 180 0.42 -8.78 5.83
C ALA A 180 0.50 -10.31 5.70
N ALA A 181 1.71 -10.89 5.83
CA ALA A 181 1.95 -12.28 5.52
C ALA A 181 1.78 -13.22 6.73
N SER A 182 1.30 -14.43 6.46
CA SER A 182 1.14 -15.50 7.44
C SER A 182 1.60 -16.85 6.89
N THR A 183 1.75 -17.86 7.76
CA THR A 183 2.09 -19.22 7.34
C THR A 183 1.11 -20.22 7.93
N HIS A 184 0.67 -21.18 7.11
CA HIS A 184 -0.21 -22.27 7.50
C HIS A 184 0.45 -23.61 7.23
N SER A 185 0.38 -24.57 8.16
CA SER A 185 0.90 -25.91 7.94
C SER A 185 -0.12 -26.74 7.17
N GLN A 186 0.27 -27.27 6.02
CA GLN A 186 -0.52 -28.15 5.18
C GLN A 186 0.20 -29.51 5.08
N GLY A 187 -0.35 -30.57 5.66
CA GLY A 187 0.13 -31.96 5.65
C GLY A 187 1.54 -32.25 5.12
N ILE A 188 1.79 -31.99 3.85
CA ILE A 188 3.05 -32.25 3.12
C ILE A 188 3.93 -30.98 2.98
N GLY A 189 3.56 -29.85 3.55
CA GLY A 189 4.30 -28.60 3.41
C GLY A 189 3.78 -27.46 4.27
N VAL A 190 4.14 -26.27 3.89
CA VAL A 190 3.72 -25.00 4.48
C VAL A 190 3.21 -24.09 3.37
N GLU A 191 2.10 -23.43 3.59
CA GLU A 191 1.64 -22.31 2.77
C GLU A 191 2.08 -21.00 3.38
N LEU A 192 2.71 -20.16 2.56
CA LEU A 192 2.97 -18.75 2.85
C LEU A 192 1.87 -17.94 2.14
N CYS A 193 1.05 -17.25 2.91
CA CYS A 193 -0.03 -16.41 2.43
C CYS A 193 0.32 -14.94 2.63
N GLN A 194 0.18 -14.13 1.58
CA GLN A 194 0.30 -12.67 1.64
C GLN A 194 -1.12 -12.10 1.40
N HIS A 195 -1.73 -11.53 2.46
CA HIS A 195 -3.11 -11.02 2.44
C HIS A 195 -3.22 -9.63 1.84
N HIS A 196 -2.11 -8.96 1.63
CA HIS A 196 -1.99 -7.67 0.97
C HIS A 196 -0.74 -7.65 0.10
N CYS A 197 -0.82 -7.02 -1.06
CA CYS A 197 0.33 -6.76 -1.93
C CYS A 197 0.45 -5.24 -2.13
N PRO A 198 1.50 -4.60 -1.58
CA PRO A 198 1.67 -3.14 -1.68
C PRO A 198 1.98 -2.65 -3.09
N ILE A 199 2.23 -3.56 -4.03
CA ILE A 199 2.53 -3.27 -5.44
C ILE A 199 1.57 -3.99 -6.40
N ALA A 200 0.37 -4.37 -5.93
CA ALA A 200 -0.56 -5.20 -6.70
C ALA A 200 -0.86 -4.64 -8.09
N HIS A 201 -1.15 -3.34 -8.21
CA HIS A 201 -1.47 -2.70 -9.49
C HIS A 201 -0.28 -2.73 -10.46
N VAL A 202 0.93 -2.51 -9.97
CA VAL A 202 2.15 -2.57 -10.79
C VAL A 202 2.46 -4.01 -11.20
N ALA A 203 2.28 -4.97 -10.29
CA ALA A 203 2.54 -6.38 -10.54
C ALA A 203 1.52 -6.99 -11.53
N ALA A 204 0.28 -6.50 -11.58
CA ALA A 204 -0.71 -6.91 -12.57
C ALA A 204 -0.29 -6.55 -14.00
N GLU A 205 0.39 -5.41 -14.20
CA GLU A 205 0.92 -4.99 -15.50
C GLU A 205 2.28 -5.64 -15.81
N PHE A 206 3.04 -6.03 -14.78
CA PHE A 206 4.41 -6.57 -14.89
C PHE A 206 4.57 -7.85 -14.06
N PRO A 207 4.10 -9.01 -14.57
CA PRO A 207 4.15 -10.31 -13.86
C PRO A 207 5.56 -10.73 -13.44
N GLN A 208 6.59 -10.24 -14.12
CA GLN A 208 8.01 -10.48 -13.80
C GLN A 208 8.35 -10.15 -12.35
N LEU A 209 7.65 -9.18 -11.73
CA LEU A 209 7.81 -8.83 -10.31
C LEU A 209 7.43 -10.02 -9.40
N CYS A 210 6.30 -10.68 -9.67
CA CYS A 210 5.84 -11.85 -8.93
C CYS A 210 6.70 -13.08 -9.21
N GLU A 211 7.17 -13.26 -10.46
CA GLU A 211 8.04 -14.37 -10.84
C GLU A 211 9.38 -14.32 -10.14
N GLU A 212 10.05 -13.14 -10.15
CA GLU A 212 11.34 -12.97 -9.49
C GLU A 212 11.22 -13.03 -7.96
N GLU A 213 10.14 -12.51 -7.38
CA GLU A 213 9.84 -12.70 -5.94
C GLU A 213 9.70 -14.19 -5.60
N THR A 214 9.02 -14.98 -6.43
CA THR A 214 8.87 -16.43 -6.22
C THR A 214 10.22 -17.16 -6.30
N LYS A 215 11.12 -16.76 -7.22
CA LYS A 215 12.48 -17.27 -7.30
C LYS A 215 13.28 -16.93 -6.04
N ALA A 216 13.17 -15.69 -5.55
CA ALA A 216 13.80 -15.26 -4.30
C ALA A 216 13.31 -16.10 -3.11
N PHE A 217 12.02 -16.38 -3.01
CA PHE A 217 11.48 -17.25 -1.96
C PHE A 217 12.05 -18.66 -2.04
N SER A 218 12.20 -19.22 -3.25
CA SER A 218 12.85 -20.53 -3.43
C SER A 218 14.30 -20.54 -2.92
N GLN A 219 15.03 -19.47 -3.17
CA GLN A 219 16.41 -19.31 -2.72
C GLN A 219 16.49 -19.17 -1.18
N ILE A 220 15.68 -18.30 -0.59
CA ILE A 220 15.62 -18.05 0.87
C ILE A 220 15.27 -19.34 1.62
N LEU A 221 14.31 -20.09 1.11
CA LEU A 221 13.78 -21.28 1.75
C LEU A 221 14.63 -22.51 1.48
N GLY A 222 15.52 -22.46 0.49
CA GLY A 222 16.36 -23.60 0.07
C GLY A 222 15.53 -24.78 -0.46
N SER A 223 14.33 -24.49 -0.99
CA SER A 223 13.39 -25.46 -1.52
C SER A 223 12.68 -24.84 -2.73
N HIS A 224 12.35 -25.68 -3.71
CA HIS A 224 11.47 -25.23 -4.78
C HIS A 224 10.10 -24.86 -4.18
N VAL A 225 9.61 -23.66 -4.48
CA VAL A 225 8.28 -23.22 -4.07
C VAL A 225 7.38 -23.09 -5.28
N GLN A 226 6.08 -23.19 -5.06
CA GLN A 226 5.08 -23.04 -6.10
C GLN A 226 4.11 -21.92 -5.73
N ARG A 227 4.02 -20.89 -6.57
CA ARG A 227 2.98 -19.85 -6.47
C ARG A 227 1.67 -20.45 -6.96
N LEU A 228 0.66 -20.49 -6.11
CA LEU A 228 -0.66 -21.08 -6.42
C LEU A 228 -1.68 -20.02 -6.81
N ALA A 229 -1.57 -18.82 -6.24
CA ALA A 229 -2.49 -17.72 -6.44
C ALA A 229 -1.76 -16.38 -6.28
N THR A 230 -2.20 -15.32 -6.97
CA THR A 230 -1.67 -13.97 -6.81
C THR A 230 -2.77 -12.92 -6.79
N ILE A 231 -2.62 -11.92 -5.92
CA ILE A 231 -3.50 -10.76 -5.88
C ILE A 231 -3.42 -9.98 -7.21
N ALA A 232 -2.27 -9.98 -7.86
CA ALA A 232 -2.06 -9.32 -9.15
C ALA A 232 -2.90 -9.94 -10.28
N ASP A 233 -3.18 -11.25 -10.21
CA ASP A 233 -4.04 -11.97 -11.18
C ASP A 233 -5.53 -11.96 -10.78
N GLY A 234 -5.88 -11.24 -9.69
CA GLY A 234 -7.26 -11.10 -9.23
C GLY A 234 -7.66 -12.02 -8.08
N ASP A 235 -6.75 -12.83 -7.54
CA ASP A 235 -7.02 -13.63 -6.35
C ASP A 235 -7.11 -12.76 -5.10
N GLY A 236 -7.82 -13.23 -4.07
CA GLY A 236 -7.95 -12.50 -2.81
C GLY A 236 -6.70 -12.55 -1.91
N VAL A 237 -5.74 -13.44 -2.23
CA VAL A 237 -4.52 -13.68 -1.45
C VAL A 237 -3.44 -14.27 -2.34
N CYS A 238 -2.17 -13.82 -2.17
CA CYS A 238 -1.06 -14.52 -2.78
C CYS A 238 -0.72 -15.74 -1.95
N THR A 239 -0.77 -16.94 -2.55
CA THR A 239 -0.46 -18.20 -1.88
C THR A 239 0.75 -18.85 -2.51
N THR A 240 1.75 -19.18 -1.68
CA THR A 240 2.96 -19.89 -2.11
C THR A 240 3.10 -21.18 -1.30
N PHE A 241 3.10 -22.31 -1.97
CA PHE A 241 3.31 -23.62 -1.36
C PHE A 241 4.80 -23.92 -1.24
N ILE A 242 5.23 -24.37 -0.05
CA ILE A 242 6.59 -24.74 0.32
C ILE A 242 6.58 -26.20 0.74
N PRO A 243 7.15 -27.14 -0.06
CA PRO A 243 7.21 -28.56 0.30
C PRO A 243 7.99 -28.79 1.60
N ALA A 244 7.51 -29.68 2.46
CA ALA A 244 8.19 -30.06 3.70
C ALA A 244 9.49 -30.80 3.48
N LEU A 245 9.61 -31.52 2.35
CA LEU A 245 10.80 -32.26 1.96
C LEU A 245 11.42 -31.62 0.73
N SER A 246 12.73 -31.44 0.74
CA SER A 246 13.46 -31.12 -0.50
C SER A 246 13.28 -32.28 -1.50
N ILE A 247 13.37 -31.97 -2.79
CA ILE A 247 13.29 -33.01 -3.84
C ILE A 247 14.26 -34.17 -3.57
N ARG A 248 15.46 -33.86 -3.04
CA ARG A 248 16.47 -34.88 -2.67
C ARG A 248 16.01 -35.77 -1.51
N GLU A 249 15.39 -35.20 -0.51
CA GLU A 249 14.83 -35.94 0.64
C GLU A 249 13.61 -36.77 0.25
N ALA A 250 12.73 -36.24 -0.57
CA ALA A 250 11.59 -36.96 -1.11
C ALA A 250 12.01 -38.17 -1.95
N ILE A 251 13.05 -38.03 -2.79
CA ILE A 251 13.61 -39.16 -3.57
C ILE A 251 14.26 -40.20 -2.64
N LYS A 252 14.98 -39.77 -1.60
CA LYS A 252 15.61 -40.66 -0.63
C LYS A 252 14.59 -41.44 0.17
N GLU A 253 13.49 -40.82 0.56
CA GLU A 253 12.42 -41.46 1.30
C GLU A 253 11.62 -42.46 0.43
N ARG A 254 11.39 -42.11 -0.84
CA ARG A 254 10.76 -43.01 -1.82
C ARG A 254 11.61 -44.24 -2.12
N ARG A 255 12.95 -44.12 -2.07
CA ARG A 255 13.90 -45.24 -2.21
C ARG A 255 13.93 -46.14 -0.98
N LYS A 256 13.61 -45.65 0.21
CA LYS A 256 13.56 -46.43 1.45
C LYS A 256 12.26 -47.24 1.61
N ARG A 257 11.21 -46.85 0.87
CA ARG A 257 9.89 -47.54 0.89
C ARG A 257 9.73 -48.63 -0.17
N LYS A 258 10.75 -48.80 -1.03
CA LYS A 258 10.87 -49.90 -1.98
C LYS A 258 11.92 -50.89 -1.47
#